data_f177ac507deba41ad6cdf16f7ec2f671
#
_entry.id   f177ac507deba41ad6cdf16f7ec2f671
#
_cell.length_a   1.000
_cell.length_b   1.000
_cell.length_c   1.000
_cell.angle_alpha   90.00
_cell.angle_beta   90.00
_cell.angle_gamma   90.00
#
_symmetry.space_group_name_H-M   'P 1'
#
loop_
_entity.id
_entity.type
_entity.pdbx_description
1 polymer ?
#
loop_
_entity_poly.entity_id
_entity_poly.type
_entity_poly.pdbx_seq_one_letter_code
_entity_poly.pdbx_strand_id
1 'polypeptide(L)'
;MYKKQINARNGYLCFMEASLQHLAAWLKTPAKMAIIPHKNPDGDAMGSTLALQGILEQLGHTATVISPNDYPTFLHWLPGHSAVVNYENTPEKAAALVAEADVVFTLDFNTLKRIDSLGECVAKTKAKIVMIDHHQEPDDYADLMFSEPSIGSTCELLYNIIVGLGHKERITKEIASCLYTGILTDTG
;
A
#
# COMPACT_ATOMS: atom_id res chain seq x y z
N MET A 1 -18.79 29.46 7.16
CA MET A 1 -18.54 28.00 7.21
C MET A 1 -18.27 27.41 5.81
N TYR A 2 -19.07 27.68 4.78
CA TYR A 2 -18.91 27.09 3.43
C TYR A 2 -17.58 27.39 2.73
N LYS A 3 -17.04 28.61 2.85
CA LYS A 3 -15.74 28.97 2.22
C LYS A 3 -14.51 28.26 2.78
N LYS A 4 -14.56 27.82 4.06
CA LYS A 4 -13.43 27.10 4.68
C LYS A 4 -13.35 25.63 4.25
N GLN A 5 -14.51 25.00 3.99
CA GLN A 5 -14.58 23.60 3.47
C GLN A 5 -14.15 23.52 2.00
N ILE A 6 -14.51 24.51 1.17
CA ILE A 6 -14.09 24.54 -0.24
C ILE A 6 -12.56 24.69 -0.36
N ASN A 7 -11.94 25.52 0.48
CA ASN A 7 -10.48 25.70 0.47
C ASN A 7 -9.71 24.47 0.97
N ALA A 8 -10.22 23.74 1.96
CA ALA A 8 -9.61 22.51 2.44
C ALA A 8 -9.70 21.39 1.38
N ARG A 9 -10.84 21.23 0.72
CA ARG A 9 -11.05 20.26 -0.35
C ARG A 9 -10.21 20.56 -1.58
N ASN A 10 -10.08 21.83 -1.97
CA ASN A 10 -9.20 22.24 -3.07
C ASN A 10 -7.71 22.06 -2.72
N GLY A 11 -7.30 22.32 -1.49
CA GLY A 11 -5.95 22.06 -1.01
C GLY A 11 -5.60 20.57 -1.01
N TYR A 12 -6.52 19.72 -0.56
CA TYR A 12 -6.37 18.27 -0.58
C TYR A 12 -6.27 17.73 -2.02
N LEU A 13 -7.16 18.15 -2.92
CA LEU A 13 -7.13 17.73 -4.33
C LEU A 13 -5.81 18.14 -5.01
N CYS A 14 -5.31 19.34 -4.75
CA CYS A 14 -4.04 19.81 -5.28
C CYS A 14 -2.84 19.00 -4.73
N PHE A 15 -2.85 18.67 -3.44
CA PHE A 15 -1.84 17.83 -2.80
C PHE A 15 -1.86 16.41 -3.36
N MET A 16 -3.03 15.80 -3.49
CA MET A 16 -3.22 14.46 -4.08
C MET A 16 -2.70 14.42 -5.51
N GLU A 17 -3.00 15.45 -6.32
CA GLU A 17 -2.56 15.55 -7.72
C GLU A 17 -1.03 15.64 -7.84
N ALA A 18 -0.36 16.44 -7.00
CA ALA A 18 1.09 16.51 -6.94
C ALA A 18 1.73 15.18 -6.51
N SER A 19 1.14 14.52 -5.51
CA SER A 19 1.59 13.20 -5.03
C SER A 19 1.45 12.12 -6.10
N LEU A 20 0.35 12.11 -6.86
CA LEU A 20 0.14 11.21 -8.00
C LEU A 20 1.18 11.44 -9.10
N GLN A 21 1.54 12.69 -9.40
CA GLN A 21 2.59 13.01 -10.39
C GLN A 21 3.96 12.49 -9.94
N HIS A 22 4.32 12.62 -8.65
CA HIS A 22 5.55 12.07 -8.10
C HIS A 22 5.56 10.55 -8.18
N LEU A 23 4.49 9.89 -7.74
CA LEU A 23 4.37 8.44 -7.84
C LEU A 23 4.46 7.97 -9.28
N ALA A 24 3.73 8.60 -10.22
CA ALA A 24 3.80 8.30 -11.63
C ALA A 24 5.22 8.41 -12.21
N ALA A 25 6.01 9.38 -11.73
CA ALA A 25 7.41 9.52 -12.14
C ALA A 25 8.28 8.36 -11.66
N TRP A 26 8.07 7.84 -10.45
CA TRP A 26 8.80 6.68 -9.90
C TRP A 26 8.41 5.37 -10.58
N LEU A 27 7.17 5.27 -11.09
CA LEU A 27 6.67 4.09 -11.78
C LEU A 27 7.02 4.03 -13.28
N LYS A 28 7.77 5.01 -13.83
CA LYS A 28 8.10 5.04 -15.28
C LYS A 28 9.07 3.97 -15.73
N THR A 29 9.93 3.50 -14.84
CA THR A 29 10.97 2.51 -15.16
C THR A 29 10.78 1.27 -14.31
N PRO A 30 11.00 0.05 -14.85
CA PRO A 30 10.97 -1.17 -14.07
C PRO A 30 11.86 -1.08 -12.84
N ALA A 31 11.33 -1.50 -11.69
CA ALA A 31 11.98 -1.39 -10.39
C ALA A 31 11.60 -2.59 -9.50
N LYS A 32 12.40 -2.85 -8.46
CA LYS A 32 12.09 -3.81 -7.39
C LYS A 32 11.26 -3.10 -6.33
N MET A 33 10.13 -3.68 -5.95
CA MET A 33 9.20 -3.08 -5.01
C MET A 33 8.85 -4.05 -3.89
N ALA A 34 9.00 -3.61 -2.65
CA ALA A 34 8.48 -4.30 -1.48
C ALA A 34 7.16 -3.65 -1.05
N ILE A 35 6.16 -4.48 -0.73
CA ILE A 35 4.82 -4.03 -0.31
C ILE A 35 4.53 -4.66 1.04
N ILE A 36 4.24 -3.84 2.05
CA ILE A 36 4.18 -4.29 3.43
C ILE A 36 2.84 -3.87 4.05
N PRO A 37 2.00 -4.82 4.51
CA PRO A 37 0.82 -4.55 5.34
C PRO A 37 1.20 -4.39 6.81
N HIS A 38 0.25 -4.00 7.68
CA HIS A 38 0.46 -4.05 9.13
C HIS A 38 0.57 -5.49 9.68
N LYS A 39 1.07 -5.62 10.92
CA LYS A 39 1.09 -6.91 11.65
C LYS A 39 -0.34 -7.40 11.92
N ASN A 40 -0.54 -8.72 11.89
CA ASN A 40 -1.84 -9.39 11.93
C ASN A 40 -2.77 -8.84 10.84
N PRO A 41 -2.38 -8.97 9.56
CA PRO A 41 -3.12 -8.35 8.47
C PRO A 41 -4.56 -8.88 8.40
N ASP A 42 -5.48 -7.96 8.22
CA ASP A 42 -6.89 -8.23 7.96
C ASP A 42 -7.21 -8.20 6.46
N GLY A 43 -8.49 -8.06 6.11
CA GLY A 43 -8.92 -8.05 4.72
C GLY A 43 -8.51 -6.80 3.96
N ASP A 44 -8.44 -5.63 4.61
CA ASP A 44 -8.02 -4.39 3.96
C ASP A 44 -6.51 -4.36 3.75
N ALA A 45 -5.74 -4.76 4.75
CA ALA A 45 -4.29 -4.86 4.66
C ALA A 45 -3.83 -5.85 3.57
N MET A 46 -4.41 -7.06 3.52
CA MET A 46 -4.08 -8.05 2.49
C MET A 46 -4.68 -7.69 1.13
N GLY A 47 -5.90 -7.20 1.10
CA GLY A 47 -6.57 -6.78 -0.13
C GLY A 47 -5.82 -5.66 -0.85
N SER A 48 -5.45 -4.61 -0.12
CA SER A 48 -4.72 -3.47 -0.69
C SER A 48 -3.32 -3.86 -1.19
N THR A 49 -2.56 -4.65 -0.41
CA THR A 49 -1.20 -5.06 -0.80
C THR A 49 -1.19 -5.97 -2.03
N LEU A 50 -2.08 -6.97 -2.09
CA LEU A 50 -2.17 -7.88 -3.24
C LEU A 50 -2.73 -7.19 -4.48
N ALA A 51 -3.68 -6.26 -4.33
CA ALA A 51 -4.17 -5.45 -5.44
C ALA A 51 -3.05 -4.57 -6.02
N LEU A 52 -2.27 -3.90 -5.16
CA LEU A 52 -1.15 -3.07 -5.59
C LEU A 52 -0.09 -3.92 -6.29
N GLN A 53 0.25 -5.10 -5.75
CA GLN A 53 1.19 -6.03 -6.41
C GLN A 53 0.74 -6.32 -7.84
N GLY A 54 -0.53 -6.71 -8.04
CA GLY A 54 -1.06 -7.03 -9.37
C GLY A 54 -0.98 -5.85 -10.36
N ILE A 55 -1.21 -4.61 -9.90
CA ILE A 55 -1.06 -3.41 -10.72
C ILE A 55 0.42 -3.18 -11.08
N LEU A 56 1.32 -3.25 -10.11
CA LEU A 56 2.76 -3.00 -10.32
C LEU A 56 3.39 -4.02 -11.27
N GLU A 57 3.02 -5.30 -11.15
CA GLU A 57 3.47 -6.36 -12.07
C GLU A 57 3.00 -6.11 -13.52
N GLN A 58 1.75 -5.65 -13.72
CA GLN A 58 1.27 -5.26 -15.04
C GLN A 58 1.97 -4.02 -15.61
N LEU A 59 2.58 -3.19 -14.76
CA LEU A 59 3.41 -2.05 -15.16
C LEU A 59 4.87 -2.46 -15.43
N GLY A 60 5.22 -3.74 -15.25
CA GLY A 60 6.55 -4.29 -15.52
C GLY A 60 7.52 -4.21 -14.36
N HIS A 61 7.04 -3.97 -13.13
CA HIS A 61 7.86 -4.00 -11.93
C HIS A 61 7.96 -5.42 -11.36
N THR A 62 9.01 -5.65 -10.56
CA THR A 62 9.10 -6.84 -9.71
C THR A 62 8.58 -6.46 -8.32
N ALA A 63 7.37 -6.88 -7.99
CA ALA A 63 6.71 -6.53 -6.74
C ALA A 63 6.58 -7.75 -5.82
N THR A 64 6.91 -7.60 -4.53
CA THR A 64 6.80 -8.66 -3.53
C THR A 64 6.06 -8.15 -2.31
N VAL A 65 4.98 -8.85 -1.93
CA VAL A 65 4.28 -8.60 -0.66
C VAL A 65 5.04 -9.30 0.46
N ILE A 66 5.34 -8.56 1.52
CA ILE A 66 6.06 -9.04 2.72
C ILE A 66 5.15 -8.81 3.91
N SER A 67 4.49 -9.85 4.41
CA SER A 67 3.69 -9.78 5.63
C SER A 67 4.58 -9.88 6.86
N PRO A 68 4.39 -9.06 7.90
CA PRO A 68 5.14 -9.17 9.15
C PRO A 68 5.00 -10.55 9.82
N ASN A 69 3.81 -11.12 9.77
CA ASN A 69 3.48 -12.44 10.34
C ASN A 69 2.36 -13.13 9.53
N ASP A 70 1.87 -14.28 10.05
CA ASP A 70 0.74 -14.98 9.44
C ASP A 70 -0.57 -14.17 9.54
N TYR A 71 -1.48 -14.44 8.61
CA TYR A 71 -2.80 -13.83 8.53
C TYR A 71 -3.90 -14.89 8.43
N PRO A 72 -5.17 -14.53 8.67
CA PRO A 72 -6.26 -15.50 8.72
C PRO A 72 -6.41 -16.35 7.46
N THR A 73 -6.59 -17.65 7.63
CA THR A 73 -6.70 -18.62 6.53
C THR A 73 -7.86 -18.33 5.58
N PHE A 74 -8.92 -17.66 6.06
CA PHE A 74 -10.03 -17.25 5.19
C PHE A 74 -9.64 -16.18 4.16
N LEU A 75 -8.45 -15.59 4.23
CA LEU A 75 -7.89 -14.70 3.22
C LEU A 75 -7.01 -15.43 2.19
N HIS A 76 -6.71 -16.73 2.39
CA HIS A 76 -5.84 -17.49 1.50
C HIS A 76 -6.42 -17.76 0.10
N TRP A 77 -7.67 -17.43 -0.15
CA TRP A 77 -8.26 -17.47 -1.48
C TRP A 77 -7.92 -16.24 -2.33
N LEU A 78 -7.39 -15.18 -1.72
CA LEU A 78 -7.04 -13.96 -2.44
C LEU A 78 -5.96 -14.24 -3.50
N PRO A 79 -6.12 -13.75 -4.72
CA PRO A 79 -5.12 -13.86 -5.78
C PRO A 79 -3.77 -13.31 -5.32
N GLY A 80 -2.70 -14.09 -5.56
CA GLY A 80 -1.34 -13.71 -5.17
C GLY A 80 -0.91 -14.13 -3.76
N HIS A 81 -1.83 -14.56 -2.87
CA HIS A 81 -1.51 -14.89 -1.48
C HIS A 81 -0.37 -15.90 -1.33
N SER A 82 -0.28 -16.89 -2.23
CA SER A 82 0.74 -17.96 -2.15
C SER A 82 2.18 -17.48 -2.39
N ALA A 83 2.36 -16.28 -2.95
CA ALA A 83 3.67 -15.66 -3.18
C ALA A 83 4.09 -14.70 -2.04
N VAL A 84 3.24 -14.47 -1.05
CA VAL A 84 3.53 -13.59 0.09
C VAL A 84 4.69 -14.15 0.90
N VAL A 85 5.69 -13.30 1.14
CA VAL A 85 6.82 -13.62 2.01
C VAL A 85 6.45 -13.29 3.44
N ASN A 86 6.51 -14.29 4.33
CA ASN A 86 6.28 -14.09 5.76
C ASN A 86 7.62 -13.75 6.45
N TYR A 87 7.69 -12.55 7.04
CA TYR A 87 8.90 -12.07 7.72
C TYR A 87 9.23 -12.92 8.96
N GLU A 88 8.25 -13.29 9.77
CA GLU A 88 8.46 -14.09 10.99
C GLU A 88 9.07 -15.45 10.66
N ASN A 89 8.69 -16.06 9.53
CA ASN A 89 9.20 -17.37 9.10
C ASN A 89 10.50 -17.28 8.30
N THR A 90 10.76 -16.15 7.62
CA THR A 90 11.93 -15.96 6.74
C THR A 90 12.52 -14.56 6.89
N PRO A 91 12.99 -14.17 8.10
CA PRO A 91 13.40 -12.78 8.37
C PRO A 91 14.56 -12.30 7.50
N GLU A 92 15.56 -13.13 7.23
CA GLU A 92 16.73 -12.77 6.42
C GLU A 92 16.32 -12.50 4.96
N LYS A 93 15.45 -13.36 4.41
CA LYS A 93 14.93 -13.19 3.04
C LYS A 93 14.12 -11.91 2.93
N ALA A 94 13.22 -11.66 3.87
CA ALA A 94 12.36 -10.47 3.88
C ALA A 94 13.19 -9.19 4.06
N ALA A 95 14.16 -9.19 4.97
CA ALA A 95 15.08 -8.06 5.17
C ALA A 95 15.90 -7.76 3.92
N ALA A 96 16.38 -8.80 3.21
CA ALA A 96 17.10 -8.63 1.95
C ALA A 96 16.21 -8.00 0.86
N LEU A 97 14.96 -8.45 0.74
CA LEU A 97 13.99 -7.87 -0.21
C LEU A 97 13.72 -6.39 0.07
N VAL A 98 13.59 -5.99 1.33
CA VAL A 98 13.44 -4.57 1.71
C VAL A 98 14.71 -3.78 1.41
N ALA A 99 15.89 -4.34 1.68
CA ALA A 99 17.17 -3.67 1.45
C ALA A 99 17.50 -3.50 -0.05
N GLU A 100 17.03 -4.43 -0.91
CA GLU A 100 17.23 -4.40 -2.36
C GLU A 100 16.12 -3.64 -3.11
N ALA A 101 15.06 -3.24 -2.44
CA ALA A 101 13.96 -2.51 -3.06
C ALA A 101 14.40 -1.11 -3.51
N ASP A 102 13.87 -0.68 -4.65
CA ASP A 102 13.94 0.71 -5.11
C ASP A 102 12.84 1.56 -4.48
N VAL A 103 11.68 0.92 -4.25
CA VAL A 103 10.51 1.53 -3.58
C VAL A 103 9.92 0.54 -2.58
N VAL A 104 9.62 1.03 -1.37
CA VAL A 104 8.87 0.31 -0.34
C VAL A 104 7.50 0.97 -0.20
N PHE A 105 6.45 0.20 -0.38
CA PHE A 105 5.08 0.61 -0.09
C PHE A 105 4.67 0.08 1.27
N THR A 106 4.12 0.95 2.09
CA THR A 106 3.52 0.62 3.39
C THR A 106 2.03 0.89 3.31
N LEU A 107 1.20 -0.13 3.51
CA LEU A 107 -0.24 -0.05 3.33
C LEU A 107 -0.98 -0.39 4.61
N ASP A 108 -2.00 0.39 4.87
CA ASP A 108 -2.97 0.18 5.94
C ASP A 108 -2.38 0.32 7.35
N PHE A 109 -1.41 1.21 7.48
CA PHE A 109 -0.89 1.62 8.79
C PHE A 109 -0.20 2.98 8.76
N ASN A 110 -0.31 3.69 9.89
CA ASN A 110 0.13 5.06 10.10
C ASN A 110 1.51 5.20 10.76
N THR A 111 2.11 4.12 11.29
CA THR A 111 3.38 4.15 12.01
C THR A 111 4.15 2.85 11.82
N LEU A 112 5.49 2.92 11.70
CA LEU A 112 6.35 1.72 11.56
C LEU A 112 6.29 0.78 12.77
N LYS A 113 5.77 1.23 13.92
CA LYS A 113 5.52 0.38 15.08
C LYS A 113 4.48 -0.71 14.83
N ARG A 114 3.60 -0.52 13.84
CA ARG A 114 2.57 -1.49 13.44
C ARG A 114 3.12 -2.73 12.72
N ILE A 115 4.41 -2.75 12.40
CA ILE A 115 5.09 -3.87 11.72
C ILE A 115 6.28 -4.43 12.53
N ASP A 116 6.33 -4.16 13.83
CA ASP A 116 7.34 -4.65 14.77
C ASP A 116 8.80 -4.50 14.24
N SER A 117 9.59 -5.59 14.33
CA SER A 117 11.00 -5.60 13.91
C SER A 117 11.20 -5.40 12.39
N LEU A 118 10.22 -5.69 11.54
CA LEU A 118 10.27 -5.33 10.11
C LEU A 118 10.34 -3.81 9.92
N GLY A 119 9.77 -3.03 10.86
CA GLY A 119 9.85 -1.57 10.87
C GLY A 119 11.28 -1.05 10.96
N GLU A 120 12.19 -1.77 11.64
CA GLU A 120 13.61 -1.41 11.67
C GLU A 120 14.29 -1.60 10.30
N CYS A 121 13.88 -2.61 9.52
CA CYS A 121 14.38 -2.81 8.16
C CYS A 121 13.91 -1.67 7.25
N VAL A 122 12.63 -1.28 7.36
CA VAL A 122 12.07 -0.16 6.60
C VAL A 122 12.73 1.16 6.99
N ALA A 123 12.94 1.43 8.28
CA ALA A 123 13.58 2.66 8.75
C ALA A 123 15.05 2.81 8.29
N LYS A 124 15.72 1.69 7.99
CA LYS A 124 17.15 1.67 7.56
C LYS A 124 17.30 1.58 6.03
N THR A 125 16.21 1.40 5.27
CA THR A 125 16.29 1.27 3.82
C THR A 125 16.75 2.56 3.15
N LYS A 126 17.34 2.43 1.96
CA LYS A 126 17.63 3.56 1.07
C LYS A 126 16.58 3.72 -0.03
N ALA A 127 15.62 2.81 -0.06
CA ALA A 127 14.49 2.87 -0.98
C ALA A 127 13.63 4.10 -0.73
N LYS A 128 12.89 4.54 -1.74
CA LYS A 128 11.79 5.49 -1.55
C LYS A 128 10.67 4.82 -0.79
N ILE A 129 10.10 5.50 0.19
CA ILE A 129 8.98 4.98 0.97
C ILE A 129 7.68 5.68 0.56
N VAL A 130 6.67 4.90 0.21
CA VAL A 130 5.31 5.38 -0.09
C VAL A 130 4.36 4.82 0.94
N MET A 131 3.68 5.68 1.68
CA MET A 131 2.61 5.28 2.60
C MET A 131 1.24 5.48 1.93
N ILE A 132 0.37 4.48 2.02
CA ILE A 132 -1.04 4.53 1.61
C ILE A 132 -1.87 4.04 2.79
N ASP A 133 -2.63 4.93 3.42
CA ASP A 133 -3.27 4.63 4.69
C ASP A 133 -4.50 5.52 4.95
N HIS A 134 -5.52 4.98 5.62
CA HIS A 134 -6.71 5.73 6.03
C HIS A 134 -6.81 5.97 7.54
N HIS A 135 -5.84 5.51 8.33
CA HIS A 135 -5.81 5.75 9.77
C HIS A 135 -5.47 7.21 10.11
N GLN A 136 -5.90 7.64 11.31
CA GLN A 136 -5.61 8.98 11.82
C GLN A 136 -4.18 9.08 12.36
N GLU A 137 -3.66 10.30 12.48
CA GLU A 137 -2.38 10.63 13.12
C GLU A 137 -1.18 9.87 12.51
N PRO A 138 -0.89 10.02 11.20
CA PRO A 138 0.24 9.36 10.57
C PRO A 138 1.58 9.93 11.06
N ASP A 139 2.57 9.04 11.30
CA ASP A 139 3.96 9.43 11.51
C ASP A 139 4.59 9.92 10.19
N ASP A 140 5.52 10.87 10.29
CA ASP A 140 6.27 11.43 9.14
C ASP A 140 7.52 10.58 8.84
N TYR A 141 7.34 9.39 8.27
CA TYR A 141 8.44 8.47 7.92
C TYR A 141 8.58 8.20 6.41
N ALA A 142 7.58 8.58 5.61
CA ALA A 142 7.53 8.24 4.19
C ALA A 142 7.91 9.44 3.32
N ASP A 143 8.61 9.18 2.20
CA ASP A 143 8.93 10.21 1.19
C ASP A 143 7.68 10.71 0.47
N LEU A 144 6.65 9.87 0.37
CA LEU A 144 5.38 10.19 -0.25
C LEU A 144 4.24 9.58 0.55
N MET A 145 3.26 10.41 0.91
CA MET A 145 2.13 9.98 1.75
C MET A 145 0.81 10.20 1.01
N PHE A 146 0.02 9.13 0.97
CA PHE A 146 -1.40 9.15 0.66
C PHE A 146 -2.14 8.77 1.93
N SER A 147 -2.51 9.76 2.74
CA SER A 147 -3.22 9.58 4.02
C SER A 147 -4.55 10.29 3.96
N GLU A 148 -5.64 9.54 4.09
CA GLU A 148 -7.00 10.08 4.00
C GLU A 148 -7.95 9.42 5.00
N PRO A 149 -8.00 9.94 6.24
CA PRO A 149 -8.84 9.35 7.30
C PRO A 149 -10.37 9.45 7.08
N SER A 150 -10.82 10.18 6.07
CA SER A 150 -12.26 10.30 5.76
C SER A 150 -12.76 9.20 4.83
N ILE A 151 -11.85 8.38 4.29
CA ILE A 151 -12.15 7.25 3.38
C ILE A 151 -12.42 5.98 4.19
N GLY A 152 -13.28 5.10 3.67
CA GLY A 152 -13.74 3.92 4.40
C GLY A 152 -12.71 2.81 4.54
N SER A 153 -11.68 2.74 3.66
CA SER A 153 -10.62 1.71 3.70
C SER A 153 -9.40 2.11 2.88
N THR A 154 -8.26 1.50 3.15
CA THR A 154 -7.04 1.63 2.33
C THR A 154 -7.25 1.09 0.91
N CYS A 155 -8.08 0.06 0.74
CA CYS A 155 -8.45 -0.46 -0.59
C CYS A 155 -9.23 0.58 -1.41
N GLU A 156 -10.15 1.33 -0.82
CA GLU A 156 -10.85 2.43 -1.50
C GLU A 156 -9.87 3.54 -1.90
N LEU A 157 -8.97 3.92 -0.99
CA LEU A 157 -7.93 4.90 -1.29
C LEU A 157 -7.02 4.44 -2.43
N LEU A 158 -6.58 3.18 -2.40
CA LEU A 158 -5.76 2.59 -3.45
C LEU A 158 -6.49 2.58 -4.81
N TYR A 159 -7.78 2.23 -4.84
CA TYR A 159 -8.60 2.32 -6.05
C TYR A 159 -8.57 3.74 -6.64
N ASN A 160 -8.73 4.76 -5.80
CA ASN A 160 -8.69 6.16 -6.23
C ASN A 160 -7.31 6.55 -6.77
N ILE A 161 -6.22 6.06 -6.16
CA ILE A 161 -4.84 6.25 -6.64
C ILE A 161 -4.65 5.59 -8.02
N ILE A 162 -5.07 4.33 -8.18
CA ILE A 162 -4.98 3.60 -9.47
C ILE A 162 -5.72 4.36 -10.58
N VAL A 163 -6.93 4.84 -10.30
CA VAL A 163 -7.73 5.65 -11.25
C VAL A 163 -7.05 6.99 -11.54
N GLY A 164 -6.53 7.67 -10.52
CA GLY A 164 -5.83 8.94 -10.65
C GLY A 164 -4.53 8.83 -11.45
N LEU A 165 -3.85 7.69 -11.39
CA LEU A 165 -2.68 7.36 -12.23
C LEU A 165 -3.06 7.00 -13.69
N GLY A 166 -4.36 6.90 -14.03
CA GLY A 166 -4.83 6.50 -15.36
C GLY A 166 -4.78 5.00 -15.63
N HIS A 167 -4.74 4.17 -14.60
CA HIS A 167 -4.59 2.71 -14.72
C HIS A 167 -5.88 1.92 -14.42
N LYS A 168 -7.05 2.56 -14.47
CA LYS A 168 -8.34 1.92 -14.21
C LYS A 168 -8.57 0.64 -15.03
N GLU A 169 -8.19 0.67 -16.31
CA GLU A 169 -8.36 -0.46 -17.23
C GLU A 169 -7.44 -1.67 -16.92
N ARG A 170 -6.49 -1.49 -15.98
CA ARG A 170 -5.64 -2.59 -15.49
C ARG A 170 -6.24 -3.34 -14.31
N ILE A 171 -7.39 -2.90 -13.80
CA ILE A 171 -8.10 -3.58 -12.70
C ILE A 171 -8.77 -4.83 -13.27
N THR A 172 -8.04 -5.96 -13.19
CA THR A 172 -8.57 -7.29 -13.58
C THR A 172 -9.57 -7.79 -12.53
N LYS A 173 -10.22 -8.92 -12.82
CA LYS A 173 -11.13 -9.58 -11.85
C LYS A 173 -10.40 -9.93 -10.53
N GLU A 174 -9.17 -10.39 -10.64
CA GLU A 174 -8.32 -10.76 -9.50
C GLU A 174 -8.01 -9.54 -8.62
N ILE A 175 -7.57 -8.43 -9.23
CA ILE A 175 -7.29 -7.17 -8.52
C ILE A 175 -8.58 -6.61 -7.91
N ALA A 176 -9.70 -6.65 -8.65
CA ALA A 176 -10.99 -6.21 -8.14
C ALA A 176 -11.46 -7.05 -6.94
N SER A 177 -11.18 -8.37 -6.93
CA SER A 177 -11.50 -9.24 -5.81
C SER A 177 -10.72 -8.86 -4.55
N CYS A 178 -9.44 -8.50 -4.69
CA CYS A 178 -8.61 -8.03 -3.57
C CYS A 178 -9.14 -6.69 -3.03
N LEU A 179 -9.36 -5.69 -3.90
CA LEU A 179 -9.90 -4.38 -3.52
C LEU A 179 -11.27 -4.49 -2.84
N TYR A 180 -12.16 -5.30 -3.41
CA TYR A 180 -13.51 -5.48 -2.87
C TYR A 180 -13.51 -6.14 -1.50
N THR A 181 -12.59 -7.10 -1.28
CA THR A 181 -12.45 -7.76 0.03
C THR A 181 -12.11 -6.74 1.11
N GLY A 182 -11.13 -5.87 0.89
CA GLY A 182 -10.76 -4.86 1.88
C GLY A 182 -11.87 -3.85 2.11
N ILE A 183 -12.48 -3.32 1.06
CA ILE A 183 -13.62 -2.39 1.22
C ILE A 183 -14.75 -3.04 2.03
N LEU A 184 -15.08 -4.31 1.76
CA LEU A 184 -16.15 -5.00 2.45
C LEU A 184 -15.83 -5.28 3.93
N THR A 185 -14.59 -5.68 4.23
CA THR A 185 -14.21 -6.04 5.61
C THR A 185 -14.10 -4.82 6.53
N ASP A 186 -13.76 -3.66 6.00
CA ASP A 186 -13.60 -2.42 6.77
C ASP A 186 -14.89 -1.60 6.89
N THR A 187 -15.78 -1.67 5.89
CA THR A 187 -17.02 -0.90 5.90
C THR A 187 -18.24 -1.68 6.38
N GLY A 188 -18.12 -3.01 6.51
CA GLY A 188 -19.01 -3.97 7.18
C GLY A 188 -20.40 -4.09 6.70
#